data_1d7314bb4f02cd0484864cde823977ae
#
_entry.id   1d7314bb4f02cd0484864cde823977ae
#
_cell.length_a   1.000
_cell.length_b   1.000
_cell.length_c   1.000
_cell.angle_alpha   90.00
_cell.angle_beta   90.00
_cell.angle_gamma   90.00
#
_symmetry.space_group_name_H-M   'P 1'
#
loop_
_entity.id
_entity.type
_entity.pdbx_description
1 polymer ?
#
loop_
_entity_poly.entity_id
_entity_poly.type
_entity_poly.pdbx_seq_one_letter_code
_entity_poly.pdbx_strand_id
1 'polypeptide(L)'
;MTMPEVTIVGSVNIDLILWVERLPGPGTTVTGGTFERQPGGKGANQAVAAARAGARVRFVGAVGDDDIGRSARAALRAEGIDDDGLATLAAVPTGVALIVVDARGENQIAVASGANARLDAAFVRAALGRVQPARGGVCLLGFEVPDEALVAAGEWAAERGLVVMVNPAPARPIPAALLALRPILTPNEGEAAQLTGAEDPTMAARRLSEATSAPVIITLGDDGALLVEAGETLKLAPYRVHSIDATGAGDAFNGIFAARLAAGTPLRESLDWAMAGAALSTLAVGAQAGMPTLEEIAAQVASPGASR
;
A
#
# COMPACT_ATOMS: atom_id res chain seq x y z
N MET A 1 -14.54 -22.79 -3.58
CA MET A 1 -14.22 -21.44 -4.09
C MET A 1 -12.71 -21.34 -4.23
N THR A 2 -12.19 -20.82 -5.33
CA THR A 2 -10.76 -20.56 -5.49
C THR A 2 -10.38 -19.42 -4.54
N MET A 3 -9.20 -19.50 -3.90
CA MET A 3 -8.69 -18.41 -3.07
C MET A 3 -8.49 -17.15 -3.92
N PRO A 4 -8.85 -15.95 -3.40
CA PRO A 4 -8.59 -14.70 -4.10
C PRO A 4 -7.08 -14.51 -4.32
N GLU A 5 -6.68 -14.08 -5.51
CA GLU A 5 -5.26 -13.88 -5.85
C GLU A 5 -4.96 -12.40 -6.02
N VAL A 6 -3.93 -11.94 -5.31
CA VAL A 6 -3.40 -10.57 -5.41
C VAL A 6 -1.93 -10.63 -5.77
N THR A 7 -1.55 -9.97 -6.87
CA THR A 7 -0.15 -9.72 -7.22
C THR A 7 0.20 -8.29 -6.83
N ILE A 8 1.26 -8.11 -6.06
CA ILE A 8 1.71 -6.78 -5.62
C ILE A 8 3.09 -6.51 -6.20
N VAL A 9 3.24 -5.36 -6.86
CA VAL A 9 4.54 -4.87 -7.33
C VAL A 9 4.86 -3.58 -6.59
N GLY A 10 5.89 -3.62 -5.74
CA GLY A 10 6.16 -2.52 -4.84
C GLY A 10 7.45 -2.68 -4.04
N SER A 11 7.60 -1.79 -3.08
CA SER A 11 8.77 -1.65 -2.22
C SER A 11 8.79 -2.61 -1.04
N VAL A 12 10.02 -2.90 -0.61
CA VAL A 12 10.32 -3.54 0.68
C VAL A 12 11.35 -2.67 1.38
N ASN A 13 11.08 -2.24 2.60
CA ASN A 13 11.99 -1.49 3.44
C ASN A 13 12.14 -2.16 4.82
N ILE A 14 13.15 -1.71 5.54
CA ILE A 14 13.17 -1.80 7.00
C ILE A 14 13.07 -0.39 7.54
N ASP A 15 12.15 -0.18 8.47
CA ASP A 15 11.97 1.07 9.18
C ASP A 15 12.86 1.02 10.44
N LEU A 16 13.81 1.97 10.50
CA LEU A 16 14.71 2.18 11.63
C LEU A 16 14.17 3.34 12.44
N ILE A 17 13.49 3.05 13.53
CA ILE A 17 12.74 4.02 14.33
C ILE A 17 13.56 4.38 15.55
N LEU A 18 13.75 5.67 15.77
CA LEU A 18 14.40 6.23 16.96
C LEU A 18 13.41 7.12 17.69
N TRP A 19 12.99 6.70 18.87
CA TRP A 19 12.16 7.46 19.77
C TRP A 19 13.03 8.35 20.64
N VAL A 20 12.79 9.66 20.63
CA VAL A 20 13.59 10.66 21.34
C VAL A 20 12.68 11.61 22.12
N GLU A 21 13.24 12.35 23.08
CA GLU A 21 12.48 13.38 23.80
C GLU A 21 12.06 14.54 22.88
N ARG A 22 12.94 14.93 21.94
CA ARG A 22 12.72 16.00 20.96
C ARG A 22 13.44 15.69 19.65
N LEU A 23 12.90 16.17 18.55
CA LEU A 23 13.55 16.03 17.23
C LEU A 23 14.88 16.80 17.20
N PRO A 24 15.97 16.24 16.61
CA PRO A 24 17.22 16.98 16.42
C PRO A 24 17.03 18.08 15.38
N GLY A 25 17.47 19.31 15.72
CA GLY A 25 17.59 20.40 14.76
C GLY A 25 18.94 20.35 14.01
N PRO A 26 19.12 21.20 12.98
CA PRO A 26 20.39 21.29 12.26
C PRO A 26 21.57 21.53 13.20
N GLY A 27 22.62 20.68 13.10
CA GLY A 27 23.83 20.80 13.92
C GLY A 27 23.68 20.41 15.39
N THR A 28 22.53 19.83 15.81
CA THR A 28 22.33 19.39 17.20
C THR A 28 22.35 17.87 17.33
N THR A 29 22.81 17.39 18.48
CA THR A 29 22.76 15.95 18.85
C THR A 29 21.75 15.77 19.96
N VAL A 30 20.88 14.78 19.81
CA VAL A 30 19.98 14.27 20.85
C VAL A 30 20.43 12.88 21.25
N THR A 31 20.50 12.59 22.54
CA THR A 31 20.93 11.30 23.10
C THR A 31 19.84 10.72 23.99
N GLY A 32 19.92 9.43 24.34
CA GLY A 32 19.00 8.78 25.28
C GLY A 32 17.74 8.22 24.64
N GLY A 33 17.71 8.10 23.30
CA GLY A 33 16.56 7.54 22.58
C GLY A 33 16.50 6.00 22.66
N THR A 34 15.32 5.46 22.36
CA THR A 34 15.08 4.02 22.18
C THR A 34 15.04 3.68 20.68
N PHE A 35 15.74 2.63 20.29
CA PHE A 35 15.83 2.19 18.91
C PHE A 35 14.99 0.93 18.66
N GLU A 36 14.28 0.92 17.54
CA GLU A 36 13.49 -0.20 17.10
C GLU A 36 13.67 -0.46 15.59
N ARG A 37 13.53 -1.71 15.17
CA ARG A 37 13.48 -2.12 13.77
C ARG A 37 12.14 -2.74 13.48
N GLN A 38 11.49 -2.27 12.43
CA GLN A 38 10.21 -2.84 11.98
C GLN A 38 10.25 -3.14 10.48
N PRO A 39 9.57 -4.22 10.01
CA PRO A 39 9.33 -4.41 8.59
C PRO A 39 8.49 -3.23 8.04
N GLY A 40 8.87 -2.73 6.86
CA GLY A 40 8.22 -1.59 6.24
C GLY A 40 8.26 -1.65 4.71
N GLY A 41 7.97 -0.51 4.10
CA GLY A 41 7.76 -0.36 2.67
C GLY A 41 6.31 -0.58 2.29
N LYS A 42 5.71 0.39 1.57
CA LYS A 42 4.28 0.38 1.23
C LYS A 42 3.85 -0.92 0.53
N GLY A 43 4.66 -1.40 -0.42
CA GLY A 43 4.37 -2.66 -1.12
C GLY A 43 4.30 -3.86 -0.16
N ALA A 44 5.28 -4.00 0.73
CA ALA A 44 5.31 -5.08 1.72
C ALA A 44 4.16 -4.97 2.73
N ASN A 45 3.85 -3.74 3.19
CA ASN A 45 2.72 -3.50 4.09
C ASN A 45 1.39 -3.91 3.44
N GLN A 46 1.16 -3.50 2.19
CA GLN A 46 -0.04 -3.87 1.42
C GLN A 46 -0.12 -5.38 1.19
N ALA A 47 1.02 -6.05 1.01
CA ALA A 47 1.08 -7.50 0.86
C ALA A 47 0.66 -8.23 2.13
N VAL A 48 1.15 -7.78 3.29
CA VAL A 48 0.75 -8.32 4.60
C VAL A 48 -0.75 -8.11 4.84
N ALA A 49 -1.26 -6.89 4.57
CA ALA A 49 -2.67 -6.58 4.71
C ALA A 49 -3.55 -7.48 3.83
N ALA A 50 -3.18 -7.68 2.56
CA ALA A 50 -3.91 -8.55 1.65
C ALA A 50 -3.87 -10.02 2.08
N ALA A 51 -2.72 -10.51 2.55
CA ALA A 51 -2.58 -11.89 3.02
C ALA A 51 -3.43 -12.15 4.26
N ARG A 52 -3.38 -11.26 5.26
CA ARG A 52 -4.20 -11.37 6.47
C ARG A 52 -5.68 -11.21 6.21
N ALA A 53 -6.06 -10.47 5.13
CA ALA A 53 -7.44 -10.40 4.63
C ALA A 53 -7.89 -11.63 3.81
N GLY A 54 -7.08 -12.70 3.78
CA GLY A 54 -7.42 -14.00 3.21
C GLY A 54 -7.07 -14.18 1.74
N ALA A 55 -6.27 -13.30 1.13
CA ALA A 55 -5.80 -13.47 -0.23
C ALA A 55 -4.52 -14.31 -0.29
N ARG A 56 -4.36 -15.08 -1.37
CA ARG A 56 -3.08 -15.61 -1.79
C ARG A 56 -2.29 -14.49 -2.46
N VAL A 57 -1.20 -14.08 -1.85
CA VAL A 57 -0.42 -12.94 -2.31
C VAL A 57 0.87 -13.40 -2.97
N ARG A 58 1.15 -12.83 -4.14
CA ARG A 58 2.44 -12.87 -4.80
C ARG A 58 3.07 -11.49 -4.75
N PHE A 59 4.32 -11.44 -4.31
CA PHE A 59 5.06 -10.19 -4.20
C PHE A 59 6.19 -10.11 -5.23
N VAL A 60 6.27 -8.99 -5.95
CA VAL A 60 7.34 -8.65 -6.89
C VAL A 60 8.00 -7.36 -6.42
N GLY A 61 9.29 -7.42 -6.17
CA GLY A 61 10.07 -6.31 -5.62
C GLY A 61 11.56 -6.61 -5.65
N ALA A 62 12.35 -5.81 -4.91
CA ALA A 62 13.78 -6.02 -4.82
C ALA A 62 14.33 -5.72 -3.42
N VAL A 63 15.28 -6.52 -2.97
CA VAL A 63 16.08 -6.32 -1.75
C VAL A 63 17.57 -6.46 -2.07
N GLY A 64 18.42 -5.95 -1.20
CA GLY A 64 19.86 -6.16 -1.27
C GLY A 64 20.28 -7.55 -0.79
N ASP A 65 21.49 -7.97 -1.14
CA ASP A 65 22.12 -9.15 -0.54
C ASP A 65 22.77 -8.78 0.80
N ASP A 66 21.95 -8.36 1.74
CA ASP A 66 22.35 -7.92 3.07
C ASP A 66 21.44 -8.52 4.16
N ASP A 67 21.77 -8.29 5.44
CA ASP A 67 21.01 -8.81 6.58
C ASP A 67 19.58 -8.25 6.60
N ILE A 68 19.41 -7.00 6.17
CA ILE A 68 18.11 -6.32 6.09
C ILE A 68 17.24 -7.03 5.05
N GLY A 69 17.77 -7.30 3.86
CA GLY A 69 17.05 -8.00 2.79
C GLY A 69 16.64 -9.42 3.17
N ARG A 70 17.55 -10.15 3.86
CA ARG A 70 17.24 -11.49 4.39
C ARG A 70 16.13 -11.45 5.43
N SER A 71 16.16 -10.46 6.33
CA SER A 71 15.13 -10.27 7.35
C SER A 71 13.77 -9.90 6.74
N ALA A 72 13.76 -8.96 5.78
CA ALA A 72 12.54 -8.55 5.08
C ALA A 72 11.89 -9.71 4.32
N ARG A 73 12.70 -10.50 3.60
CA ARG A 73 12.21 -11.71 2.91
C ARG A 73 11.64 -12.73 3.90
N ALA A 74 12.29 -12.95 5.03
CA ALA A 74 11.79 -13.86 6.06
C ALA A 74 10.45 -13.40 6.65
N ALA A 75 10.27 -12.09 6.84
CA ALA A 75 9.00 -11.52 7.30
C ALA A 75 7.86 -11.76 6.30
N LEU A 76 8.08 -11.54 5.00
CA LEU A 76 7.07 -11.84 3.98
C LEU A 76 6.69 -13.33 3.95
N ARG A 77 7.66 -14.23 4.04
CA ARG A 77 7.42 -15.68 4.10
C ARG A 77 6.64 -16.10 5.34
N ALA A 78 6.88 -15.46 6.48
CA ALA A 78 6.15 -15.73 7.72
C ALA A 78 4.65 -15.40 7.59
N GLU A 79 4.28 -14.44 6.74
CA GLU A 79 2.89 -14.11 6.40
C GLU A 79 2.32 -14.98 5.26
N GLY A 80 3.06 -15.99 4.79
CA GLY A 80 2.62 -16.87 3.72
C GLY A 80 2.63 -16.25 2.31
N ILE A 81 3.35 -15.14 2.13
CA ILE A 81 3.45 -14.42 0.87
C ILE A 81 4.45 -15.14 -0.05
N ASP A 82 4.05 -15.38 -1.30
CA ASP A 82 4.91 -15.93 -2.36
C ASP A 82 5.92 -14.84 -2.77
N ASP A 83 7.20 -15.07 -2.45
CA ASP A 83 8.32 -14.16 -2.69
C ASP A 83 9.25 -14.61 -3.83
N ASP A 84 8.82 -15.51 -4.70
CA ASP A 84 9.59 -15.95 -5.87
C ASP A 84 9.89 -14.79 -6.84
N GLY A 85 9.05 -13.75 -6.82
CA GLY A 85 9.23 -12.50 -7.56
C GLY A 85 10.11 -11.45 -6.85
N LEU A 86 10.69 -11.75 -5.69
CA LEU A 86 11.53 -10.81 -4.95
C LEU A 86 13.00 -10.97 -5.37
N ALA A 87 13.55 -9.99 -6.12
CA ALA A 87 14.94 -9.96 -6.53
C ALA A 87 15.88 -9.78 -5.32
N THR A 88 17.04 -10.44 -5.37
CA THR A 88 18.16 -10.14 -4.46
C THR A 88 19.28 -9.54 -5.29
N LEU A 89 19.61 -8.27 -5.04
CA LEU A 89 20.59 -7.51 -5.82
C LEU A 89 21.93 -7.43 -5.09
N ALA A 90 22.99 -7.94 -5.72
CA ALA A 90 24.35 -7.80 -5.20
C ALA A 90 24.79 -6.32 -5.25
N ALA A 91 25.59 -5.89 -4.27
CA ALA A 91 26.18 -4.55 -4.20
C ALA A 91 25.19 -3.36 -4.17
N VAL A 92 23.91 -3.62 -3.92
CA VAL A 92 22.89 -2.60 -3.69
C VAL A 92 22.24 -2.85 -2.35
N PRO A 93 22.21 -1.90 -1.42
CA PRO A 93 21.58 -2.11 -0.10
C PRO A 93 20.07 -2.25 -0.23
N THR A 94 19.45 -2.96 0.70
CA THR A 94 18.00 -2.97 0.88
C THR A 94 17.47 -1.58 1.23
N GLY A 95 16.24 -1.27 0.84
CA GLY A 95 15.58 -0.02 1.18
C GLY A 95 15.43 0.17 2.71
N VAL A 96 15.66 1.39 3.17
CA VAL A 96 15.60 1.77 4.59
C VAL A 96 14.86 3.09 4.74
N ALA A 97 13.94 3.15 5.71
CA ALA A 97 13.42 4.40 6.23
C ALA A 97 14.04 4.69 7.59
N LEU A 98 14.64 5.87 7.74
CA LEU A 98 15.09 6.41 9.01
C LEU A 98 13.99 7.30 9.57
N ILE A 99 13.43 6.92 10.71
CA ILE A 99 12.28 7.59 11.32
C ILE A 99 12.69 8.04 12.72
N VAL A 100 12.66 9.34 12.97
CA VAL A 100 12.87 9.91 14.31
C VAL A 100 11.53 10.43 14.80
N VAL A 101 11.09 9.98 15.97
CA VAL A 101 9.79 10.34 16.56
C VAL A 101 10.04 10.99 17.92
N ASP A 102 9.45 12.15 18.19
CA ASP A 102 9.55 12.82 19.48
C ASP A 102 8.43 12.43 20.47
N ALA A 103 8.55 12.91 21.70
CA ALA A 103 7.58 12.63 22.78
C ALA A 103 6.15 13.16 22.48
N ARG A 104 5.98 14.02 21.48
CA ARG A 104 4.66 14.54 21.05
C ARG A 104 4.08 13.76 19.89
N GLY A 105 4.84 12.75 19.34
CA GLY A 105 4.47 11.99 18.16
C GLY A 105 4.83 12.68 16.84
N GLU A 106 5.51 13.83 16.86
CA GLU A 106 6.03 14.47 15.65
C GLU A 106 7.18 13.64 15.09
N ASN A 107 7.24 13.49 13.76
CA ASN A 107 8.27 12.68 13.14
C ASN A 107 9.04 13.39 12.02
N GLN A 108 10.24 12.88 11.76
CA GLN A 108 11.05 13.19 10.59
C GLN A 108 11.46 11.89 9.94
N ILE A 109 11.21 11.78 8.62
CA ILE A 109 11.45 10.55 7.85
C ILE A 109 12.39 10.85 6.70
N ALA A 110 13.42 10.02 6.55
CA ALA A 110 14.31 10.01 5.41
C ALA A 110 14.39 8.60 4.84
N VAL A 111 14.13 8.44 3.53
CA VAL A 111 14.10 7.15 2.87
C VAL A 111 15.28 6.99 1.92
N ALA A 112 16.02 5.91 2.07
CA ALA A 112 16.98 5.41 1.09
C ALA A 112 16.32 4.24 0.33
N SER A 113 15.92 4.48 -0.91
CA SER A 113 15.17 3.48 -1.72
C SER A 113 15.97 2.20 -1.99
N GLY A 114 17.31 2.27 -2.03
CA GLY A 114 18.17 1.10 -2.21
C GLY A 114 17.77 0.24 -3.40
N ALA A 115 17.59 -1.06 -3.16
CA ALA A 115 17.21 -2.03 -4.18
C ALA A 115 15.86 -1.74 -4.84
N ASN A 116 14.91 -1.11 -4.15
CA ASN A 116 13.62 -0.74 -4.71
C ASN A 116 13.77 0.14 -5.95
N ALA A 117 14.73 1.09 -5.94
CA ALA A 117 15.00 1.97 -7.07
C ALA A 117 15.69 1.27 -8.27
N ARG A 118 16.02 0.00 -8.15
CA ARG A 118 16.67 -0.82 -9.18
C ARG A 118 15.75 -1.89 -9.78
N LEU A 119 14.49 -1.94 -9.37
CA LEU A 119 13.51 -2.83 -9.97
C LEU A 119 13.21 -2.36 -11.39
N ASP A 120 13.61 -3.14 -12.39
CA ASP A 120 13.42 -2.78 -13.79
C ASP A 120 12.29 -3.58 -14.47
N ALA A 121 11.87 -3.11 -15.62
CA ALA A 121 10.81 -3.73 -16.41
C ALA A 121 11.18 -5.15 -16.88
N ALA A 122 12.46 -5.43 -17.17
CA ALA A 122 12.91 -6.72 -17.65
C ALA A 122 12.75 -7.79 -16.56
N PHE A 123 13.17 -7.45 -15.33
CA PHE A 123 12.99 -8.33 -14.18
C PHE A 123 11.50 -8.59 -13.91
N VAL A 124 10.66 -7.55 -13.88
CA VAL A 124 9.21 -7.68 -13.64
C VAL A 124 8.56 -8.60 -14.69
N ARG A 125 8.86 -8.40 -15.98
CA ARG A 125 8.36 -9.28 -17.05
C ARG A 125 8.84 -10.72 -16.89
N ALA A 126 10.08 -10.94 -16.48
CA ALA A 126 10.63 -12.29 -16.27
C ALA A 126 9.97 -12.97 -15.05
N ALA A 127 9.79 -12.23 -13.93
CA ALA A 127 9.15 -12.73 -12.72
C ALA A 127 7.67 -13.10 -12.97
N LEU A 128 6.94 -12.21 -13.65
CA LEU A 128 5.52 -12.38 -13.93
C LEU A 128 5.22 -13.27 -15.15
N GLY A 129 6.16 -13.40 -16.10
CA GLY A 129 5.96 -14.17 -17.34
C GLY A 129 5.67 -15.67 -17.12
N ARG A 130 6.09 -16.21 -15.98
CA ARG A 130 5.84 -17.60 -15.58
C ARG A 130 4.55 -17.79 -14.79
N VAL A 131 3.88 -16.70 -14.44
CA VAL A 131 2.70 -16.71 -13.60
C VAL A 131 1.44 -16.85 -14.44
N GLN A 132 0.57 -17.78 -14.05
CA GLN A 132 -0.77 -17.93 -14.56
C GLN A 132 -1.76 -17.53 -13.46
N PRO A 133 -2.17 -16.25 -13.40
CA PRO A 133 -3.05 -15.77 -12.34
C PRO A 133 -4.48 -16.28 -12.54
N ALA A 134 -5.23 -16.40 -11.45
CA ALA A 134 -6.65 -16.68 -11.52
C ALA A 134 -7.41 -15.52 -12.18
N ARG A 135 -8.45 -15.83 -12.93
CA ARG A 135 -9.36 -14.80 -13.49
C ARG A 135 -10.00 -13.99 -12.34
N GLY A 136 -10.07 -12.68 -12.52
CA GLY A 136 -10.64 -11.77 -11.51
C GLY A 136 -9.67 -11.42 -10.39
N GLY A 137 -8.42 -11.87 -10.45
CA GLY A 137 -7.38 -11.41 -9.53
C GLY A 137 -7.07 -9.92 -9.68
N VAL A 138 -6.33 -9.38 -8.73
CA VAL A 138 -5.93 -7.97 -8.68
C VAL A 138 -4.41 -7.85 -8.79
N CYS A 139 -3.94 -6.86 -9.56
CA CYS A 139 -2.54 -6.42 -9.56
C CYS A 139 -2.48 -5.03 -8.92
N LEU A 140 -1.90 -4.95 -7.71
CA LEU A 140 -1.72 -3.71 -6.96
C LEU A 140 -0.31 -3.18 -7.16
N LEU A 141 -0.20 -1.91 -7.57
CA LEU A 141 1.03 -1.23 -7.93
C LEU A 141 1.30 -0.06 -6.98
N GLY A 142 2.45 -0.07 -6.30
CA GLY A 142 2.86 0.97 -5.36
C GLY A 142 3.99 1.84 -5.90
N PHE A 143 3.93 3.16 -5.69
CA PHE A 143 4.82 4.14 -6.33
C PHE A 143 6.21 4.32 -5.67
N GLU A 144 6.64 3.41 -4.81
CA GLU A 144 8.00 3.42 -4.25
C GLU A 144 9.03 2.64 -5.11
N VAL A 145 8.65 2.26 -6.33
CA VAL A 145 9.51 1.60 -7.33
C VAL A 145 9.47 2.35 -8.67
N PRO A 146 10.40 2.10 -9.61
CA PRO A 146 10.45 2.81 -10.88
C PRO A 146 9.20 2.64 -11.75
N ASP A 147 8.89 3.68 -12.53
CA ASP A 147 7.73 3.71 -13.44
C ASP A 147 7.72 2.56 -14.44
N GLU A 148 8.89 2.22 -14.99
CA GLU A 148 9.03 1.15 -15.96
C GLU A 148 8.64 -0.24 -15.40
N ALA A 149 8.92 -0.47 -14.12
CA ALA A 149 8.49 -1.67 -13.42
C ALA A 149 6.96 -1.72 -13.28
N LEU A 150 6.35 -0.59 -12.89
CA LEU A 150 4.91 -0.47 -12.71
C LEU A 150 4.16 -0.62 -14.04
N VAL A 151 4.66 0.03 -15.11
CA VAL A 151 4.08 -0.09 -16.45
C VAL A 151 4.13 -1.55 -16.92
N ALA A 152 5.28 -2.22 -16.79
CA ALA A 152 5.44 -3.62 -17.18
C ALA A 152 4.49 -4.55 -16.43
N ALA A 153 4.28 -4.31 -15.13
CA ALA A 153 3.34 -5.09 -14.31
C ALA A 153 1.89 -4.82 -14.68
N GLY A 154 1.54 -3.55 -14.91
CA GLY A 154 0.20 -3.15 -15.34
C GLY A 154 -0.19 -3.74 -16.70
N GLU A 155 0.72 -3.67 -17.68
CA GLU A 155 0.53 -4.30 -19.00
C GLU A 155 0.31 -5.81 -18.87
N TRP A 156 1.16 -6.50 -18.09
CA TRP A 156 1.01 -7.93 -17.82
C TRP A 156 -0.36 -8.27 -17.20
N ALA A 157 -0.82 -7.45 -16.24
CA ALA A 157 -2.10 -7.65 -15.59
C ALA A 157 -3.28 -7.44 -16.54
N ALA A 158 -3.26 -6.35 -17.31
CA ALA A 158 -4.31 -6.02 -18.28
C ALA A 158 -4.44 -7.10 -19.37
N GLU A 159 -3.32 -7.61 -19.91
CA GLU A 159 -3.32 -8.72 -20.89
C GLU A 159 -3.98 -9.99 -20.37
N ARG A 160 -4.01 -10.18 -19.03
CA ARG A 160 -4.59 -11.37 -18.38
C ARG A 160 -5.97 -11.12 -17.78
N GLY A 161 -6.52 -9.92 -17.99
CA GLY A 161 -7.85 -9.56 -17.51
C GLY A 161 -7.93 -9.42 -15.99
N LEU A 162 -6.81 -9.09 -15.35
CA LEU A 162 -6.78 -8.72 -13.93
C LEU A 162 -7.26 -7.28 -13.74
N VAL A 163 -7.77 -6.98 -12.57
CA VAL A 163 -8.00 -5.58 -12.15
C VAL A 163 -6.64 -4.93 -11.87
N VAL A 164 -6.34 -3.83 -12.56
CA VAL A 164 -5.16 -3.01 -12.26
C VAL A 164 -5.57 -1.98 -11.21
N MET A 165 -4.88 -1.98 -10.09
CA MET A 165 -5.06 -1.04 -8.99
C MET A 165 -3.75 -0.31 -8.72
N VAL A 166 -3.79 1.01 -8.56
CA VAL A 166 -2.61 1.84 -8.34
C VAL A 166 -2.80 2.68 -7.09
N ASN A 167 -1.89 2.51 -6.14
CA ASN A 167 -1.72 3.42 -5.02
C ASN A 167 -0.57 4.40 -5.36
N PRO A 168 -0.88 5.65 -5.77
CA PRO A 168 0.12 6.61 -6.24
C PRO A 168 0.84 7.32 -5.07
N ALA A 169 1.42 6.54 -4.17
CA ALA A 169 2.07 6.97 -2.94
C ALA A 169 3.57 6.55 -2.94
N PRO A 170 4.52 7.48 -2.81
CA PRO A 170 4.35 8.94 -2.77
C PRO A 170 3.88 9.53 -4.11
N ALA A 171 3.13 10.64 -4.04
CA ALA A 171 2.56 11.25 -5.22
C ALA A 171 3.65 11.76 -6.18
N ARG A 172 3.54 11.34 -7.44
CA ARG A 172 4.32 11.81 -8.59
C ARG A 172 3.50 11.59 -9.87
N PRO A 173 3.82 12.25 -10.99
CA PRO A 173 3.05 12.08 -12.22
C PRO A 173 2.84 10.60 -12.57
N ILE A 174 1.59 10.21 -12.82
CA ILE A 174 1.26 8.84 -13.22
C ILE A 174 1.63 8.66 -14.69
N PRO A 175 2.42 7.64 -15.06
CA PRO A 175 2.74 7.37 -16.45
C PRO A 175 1.50 7.22 -17.33
N ALA A 176 1.50 7.87 -18.50
CA ALA A 176 0.37 7.80 -19.43
C ALA A 176 0.03 6.35 -19.83
N ALA A 177 1.04 5.49 -19.94
CA ALA A 177 0.85 4.06 -20.21
C ALA A 177 0.06 3.34 -19.10
N LEU A 178 0.25 3.71 -17.82
CA LEU A 178 -0.55 3.18 -16.71
C LEU A 178 -1.98 3.72 -16.76
N LEU A 179 -2.18 5.01 -17.01
CA LEU A 179 -3.52 5.60 -17.12
C LEU A 179 -4.34 4.94 -18.23
N ALA A 180 -3.69 4.62 -19.37
CA ALA A 180 -4.33 3.93 -20.49
C ALA A 180 -4.87 2.53 -20.14
N LEU A 181 -4.35 1.89 -19.10
CA LEU A 181 -4.84 0.60 -18.59
C LEU A 181 -6.12 0.73 -17.74
N ARG A 182 -6.62 1.95 -17.54
CA ARG A 182 -7.82 2.25 -16.77
C ARG A 182 -7.75 1.72 -15.33
N PRO A 183 -6.68 2.04 -14.57
CA PRO A 183 -6.51 1.53 -13.22
C PRO A 183 -7.51 2.15 -12.26
N ILE A 184 -7.90 1.39 -11.24
CA ILE A 184 -8.48 1.94 -10.03
C ILE A 184 -7.39 2.71 -9.29
N LEU A 185 -7.61 3.99 -8.99
CA LEU A 185 -6.66 4.82 -8.25
C LEU A 185 -7.10 5.00 -6.80
N THR A 186 -6.14 4.92 -5.88
CA THR A 186 -6.39 5.03 -4.43
C THR A 186 -5.41 6.00 -3.74
N PRO A 187 -5.36 7.28 -4.17
CA PRO A 187 -4.58 8.29 -3.46
C PRO A 187 -5.24 8.68 -2.14
N ASN A 188 -4.45 9.24 -1.21
CA ASN A 188 -5.01 10.05 -0.13
C ASN A 188 -5.30 11.48 -0.62
N GLU A 189 -5.90 12.30 0.25
CA GLU A 189 -6.28 13.68 -0.06
C GLU A 189 -5.08 14.52 -0.55
N GLY A 190 -3.96 14.46 0.18
CA GLY A 190 -2.74 15.21 -0.16
C GLY A 190 -2.11 14.73 -1.49
N GLU A 191 -2.08 13.43 -1.72
CA GLU A 191 -1.61 12.83 -2.97
C GLU A 191 -2.51 13.23 -4.15
N ALA A 192 -3.82 13.20 -3.96
CA ALA A 192 -4.78 13.61 -4.99
C ALA A 192 -4.64 15.10 -5.33
N ALA A 193 -4.47 15.97 -4.33
CA ALA A 193 -4.22 17.39 -4.54
C ALA A 193 -2.92 17.62 -5.32
N GLN A 194 -1.84 16.91 -4.94
CA GLN A 194 -0.55 17.02 -5.63
C GLN A 194 -0.61 16.52 -7.08
N LEU A 195 -1.33 15.43 -7.36
CA LEU A 195 -1.47 14.85 -8.69
C LEU A 195 -2.30 15.73 -9.63
N THR A 196 -3.28 16.45 -9.10
CA THR A 196 -4.27 17.17 -9.92
C THR A 196 -4.15 18.68 -9.86
N GLY A 197 -3.48 19.22 -8.83
CA GLY A 197 -3.49 20.65 -8.52
C GLY A 197 -4.84 21.16 -7.99
N ALA A 198 -5.76 20.27 -7.59
CA ALA A 198 -7.05 20.63 -7.00
C ALA A 198 -7.04 20.33 -5.51
N GLU A 199 -7.28 21.35 -4.67
CA GLU A 199 -7.37 21.19 -3.21
C GLU A 199 -8.67 20.50 -2.76
N ASP A 200 -9.77 20.69 -3.51
CA ASP A 200 -11.04 20.00 -3.23
C ASP A 200 -10.97 18.54 -3.65
N PRO A 201 -11.15 17.59 -2.71
CA PRO A 201 -11.03 16.15 -3.00
C PRO A 201 -12.01 15.66 -4.06
N THR A 202 -13.21 16.25 -4.14
CA THR A 202 -14.21 15.87 -5.14
C THR A 202 -13.76 16.27 -6.54
N MET A 203 -13.20 17.46 -6.68
CA MET A 203 -12.62 17.91 -7.96
C MET A 203 -11.40 17.08 -8.35
N ALA A 204 -10.52 16.78 -7.39
CA ALA A 204 -9.36 15.93 -7.60
C ALA A 204 -9.77 14.52 -8.07
N ALA A 205 -10.72 13.88 -7.39
CA ALA A 205 -11.23 12.57 -7.76
C ALA A 205 -11.85 12.53 -9.16
N ARG A 206 -12.63 13.57 -9.53
CA ARG A 206 -13.22 13.67 -10.86
C ARG A 206 -12.16 13.80 -11.95
N ARG A 207 -11.16 14.68 -11.77
CA ARG A 207 -10.05 14.82 -12.73
C ARG A 207 -9.29 13.50 -12.93
N LEU A 208 -9.01 12.78 -11.84
CA LEU A 208 -8.36 11.47 -11.91
C LEU A 208 -9.25 10.42 -12.59
N SER A 209 -10.56 10.40 -12.28
CA SER A 209 -11.51 9.47 -12.90
C SER A 209 -11.70 9.75 -14.40
N GLU A 210 -11.70 11.01 -14.82
CA GLU A 210 -11.67 11.39 -16.23
C GLU A 210 -10.41 10.91 -16.93
N ALA A 211 -9.24 11.03 -16.27
CA ALA A 211 -7.96 10.59 -16.82
C ALA A 211 -7.85 9.06 -16.98
N THR A 212 -8.42 8.28 -16.07
CA THR A 212 -8.37 6.81 -16.11
C THR A 212 -9.58 6.17 -16.77
N SER A 213 -10.71 6.87 -16.81
CA SER A 213 -12.03 6.29 -17.13
C SER A 213 -12.35 5.05 -16.26
N ALA A 214 -11.93 5.08 -14.98
CA ALA A 214 -12.09 4.03 -14.00
C ALA A 214 -12.44 4.62 -12.62
N PRO A 215 -12.86 3.80 -11.64
CA PRO A 215 -13.12 4.27 -10.29
C PRO A 215 -11.89 4.90 -9.64
N VAL A 216 -12.12 5.99 -8.89
CA VAL A 216 -11.10 6.65 -8.06
C VAL A 216 -11.62 6.73 -6.64
N ILE A 217 -10.80 6.30 -5.70
CA ILE A 217 -11.08 6.36 -4.29
C ILE A 217 -10.06 7.29 -3.63
N ILE A 218 -10.51 8.36 -2.98
CA ILE A 218 -9.65 9.22 -2.16
C ILE A 218 -9.91 8.89 -0.70
N THR A 219 -8.86 8.46 0.02
CA THR A 219 -8.94 8.28 1.47
C THR A 219 -8.79 9.64 2.17
N LEU A 220 -9.70 9.93 3.13
CA LEU A 220 -9.82 11.20 3.83
C LEU A 220 -9.49 11.08 5.33
N GLY A 221 -8.75 10.05 5.75
CA GLY A 221 -8.43 9.79 7.15
C GLY A 221 -9.70 9.64 7.98
N ASP A 222 -9.83 10.45 9.03
CA ASP A 222 -10.96 10.42 9.95
C ASP A 222 -12.30 10.85 9.34
N ASP A 223 -12.27 11.40 8.11
CA ASP A 223 -13.46 11.77 7.34
C ASP A 223 -13.95 10.67 6.38
N GLY A 224 -13.30 9.51 6.39
CA GLY A 224 -13.68 8.32 5.62
C GLY A 224 -13.05 8.26 4.25
N ALA A 225 -13.86 8.11 3.19
CA ALA A 225 -13.37 8.05 1.83
C ALA A 225 -14.37 8.68 0.83
N LEU A 226 -13.86 9.05 -0.33
CA LEU A 226 -14.63 9.56 -1.45
C LEU A 226 -14.45 8.62 -2.65
N LEU A 227 -15.54 8.09 -3.17
CA LEU A 227 -15.56 7.30 -4.42
C LEU A 227 -16.11 8.15 -5.56
N VAL A 228 -15.40 8.18 -6.68
CA VAL A 228 -15.94 8.61 -7.98
C VAL A 228 -15.96 7.41 -8.92
N GLU A 229 -17.15 7.04 -9.38
CA GLU A 229 -17.38 5.93 -10.29
C GLU A 229 -18.46 6.31 -11.31
N ALA A 230 -18.20 6.12 -12.60
CA ALA A 230 -19.14 6.42 -13.70
C ALA A 230 -19.77 7.83 -13.63
N GLY A 231 -19.01 8.82 -13.15
CA GLY A 231 -19.46 10.22 -13.00
C GLY A 231 -20.23 10.51 -11.71
N GLU A 232 -20.64 9.49 -10.97
CA GLU A 232 -21.23 9.63 -9.64
C GLU A 232 -20.15 9.85 -8.57
N THR A 233 -20.49 10.62 -7.54
CA THR A 233 -19.65 10.88 -6.38
C THR A 233 -20.36 10.38 -5.13
N LEU A 234 -19.69 9.53 -4.35
CA LEU A 234 -20.20 8.98 -3.10
C LEU A 234 -19.19 9.22 -1.98
N LYS A 235 -19.63 9.86 -0.91
CA LYS A 235 -18.85 9.95 0.35
C LYS A 235 -19.19 8.74 1.23
N LEU A 236 -18.16 8.04 1.69
CA LEU A 236 -18.24 6.88 2.57
C LEU A 236 -17.86 7.32 3.98
N ALA A 237 -18.72 7.04 4.95
CA ALA A 237 -18.47 7.41 6.34
C ALA A 237 -17.34 6.56 6.96
N PRO A 238 -16.51 7.14 7.87
CA PRO A 238 -15.41 6.42 8.50
C PRO A 238 -15.90 5.41 9.54
N TYR A 239 -15.09 4.39 9.81
CA TYR A 239 -15.18 3.61 11.04
C TYR A 239 -14.45 4.36 12.16
N ARG A 240 -15.19 4.76 13.20
CA ARG A 240 -14.62 5.54 14.31
C ARG A 240 -13.98 4.61 15.34
N VAL A 241 -12.70 4.83 15.58
CA VAL A 241 -11.89 4.11 16.58
C VAL A 241 -11.01 5.11 17.35
N HIS A 242 -10.52 4.70 18.51
CA HIS A 242 -9.48 5.47 19.20
C HIS A 242 -8.11 5.09 18.64
N SER A 243 -7.70 5.80 17.60
CA SER A 243 -6.41 5.56 16.93
C SER A 243 -5.23 5.77 17.89
N ILE A 244 -4.29 4.83 17.87
CA ILE A 244 -3.01 4.88 18.59
C ILE A 244 -1.90 5.31 17.63
N ASP A 245 -1.86 4.71 16.42
CA ASP A 245 -0.85 4.98 15.40
C ASP A 245 -1.47 4.79 14.01
N ALA A 246 -1.47 5.84 13.19
CA ALA A 246 -2.04 5.78 11.84
C ALA A 246 -1.05 5.26 10.78
N THR A 247 0.18 4.87 11.19
CA THR A 247 1.19 4.34 10.28
C THR A 247 0.69 3.07 9.59
N GLY A 248 0.72 3.07 8.26
CA GLY A 248 0.27 1.92 7.46
C GLY A 248 -1.23 1.80 7.24
N ALA A 249 -2.09 2.71 7.78
CA ALA A 249 -3.54 2.64 7.58
C ALA A 249 -3.94 2.69 6.09
N GLY A 250 -3.27 3.51 5.28
CA GLY A 250 -3.43 3.55 3.83
C GLY A 250 -2.99 2.24 3.15
N ASP A 251 -1.94 1.58 3.68
CA ASP A 251 -1.48 0.29 3.16
C ASP A 251 -2.48 -0.83 3.54
N ALA A 252 -3.00 -0.81 4.78
CA ALA A 252 -4.08 -1.68 5.22
C ALA A 252 -5.30 -1.56 4.30
N PHE A 253 -5.75 -0.31 4.05
CA PHE A 253 -6.85 -0.03 3.12
C PHE A 253 -6.60 -0.67 1.75
N ASN A 254 -5.44 -0.41 1.13
CA ASN A 254 -5.13 -0.87 -0.21
C ASN A 254 -5.03 -2.40 -0.30
N GLY A 255 -4.33 -3.05 0.65
CA GLY A 255 -4.18 -4.50 0.67
C GLY A 255 -5.51 -5.22 0.87
N ILE A 256 -6.33 -4.78 1.82
CA ILE A 256 -7.65 -5.36 2.10
C ILE A 256 -8.60 -5.12 0.92
N PHE A 257 -8.60 -3.91 0.34
CA PHE A 257 -9.41 -3.59 -0.83
C PHE A 257 -9.08 -4.50 -2.01
N ALA A 258 -7.79 -4.68 -2.31
CA ALA A 258 -7.34 -5.61 -3.35
C ALA A 258 -7.78 -7.06 -3.08
N ALA A 259 -7.66 -7.54 -1.84
CA ALA A 259 -8.08 -8.89 -1.45
C ALA A 259 -9.59 -9.10 -1.62
N ARG A 260 -10.42 -8.12 -1.24
CA ARG A 260 -11.88 -8.20 -1.38
C ARG A 260 -12.33 -8.15 -2.84
N LEU A 261 -11.73 -7.27 -3.65
CA LEU A 261 -11.97 -7.25 -5.10
C LEU A 261 -11.60 -8.59 -5.76
N ALA A 262 -10.43 -9.15 -5.41
CA ALA A 262 -9.99 -10.45 -5.92
C ALA A 262 -10.92 -11.61 -5.47
N ALA A 263 -11.60 -11.47 -4.35
CA ALA A 263 -12.64 -12.40 -3.88
C ALA A 263 -13.95 -12.29 -4.67
N GLY A 264 -14.08 -11.31 -5.58
CA GLY A 264 -15.29 -11.04 -6.34
C GLY A 264 -16.33 -10.25 -5.55
N THR A 265 -15.96 -9.63 -4.43
CA THR A 265 -16.83 -8.76 -3.65
C THR A 265 -17.14 -7.49 -4.46
N PRO A 266 -18.39 -6.99 -4.48
CA PRO A 266 -18.74 -5.74 -5.15
C PRO A 266 -17.88 -4.56 -4.69
N LEU A 267 -17.60 -3.59 -5.56
CA LEU A 267 -16.70 -2.47 -5.30
C LEU A 267 -17.01 -1.75 -3.97
N ARG A 268 -18.27 -1.36 -3.77
CA ARG A 268 -18.68 -0.61 -2.55
C ARG A 268 -18.55 -1.43 -1.28
N GLU A 269 -18.88 -2.70 -1.34
CA GLU A 269 -18.69 -3.62 -0.20
C GLU A 269 -17.21 -3.84 0.08
N SER A 270 -16.37 -3.97 -0.96
CA SER A 270 -14.92 -4.07 -0.82
C SER A 270 -14.32 -2.84 -0.14
N LEU A 271 -14.84 -1.64 -0.44
CA LEU A 271 -14.44 -0.39 0.22
C LEU A 271 -14.86 -0.36 1.71
N ASP A 272 -16.05 -0.86 2.04
CA ASP A 272 -16.51 -0.94 3.42
C ASP A 272 -15.56 -1.81 4.27
N TRP A 273 -15.17 -2.99 3.74
CA TRP A 273 -14.17 -3.85 4.38
C TRP A 273 -12.80 -3.19 4.50
N ALA A 274 -12.35 -2.49 3.46
CA ALA A 274 -11.06 -1.80 3.46
C ALA A 274 -11.00 -0.68 4.49
N MET A 275 -12.07 0.10 4.62
CA MET A 275 -12.17 1.15 5.63
C MET A 275 -12.23 0.60 7.06
N ALA A 276 -12.99 -0.50 7.27
CA ALA A 276 -13.03 -1.17 8.56
C ALA A 276 -11.64 -1.67 8.98
N GLY A 277 -10.93 -2.32 8.06
CA GLY A 277 -9.60 -2.82 8.33
C GLY A 277 -8.55 -1.72 8.49
N ALA A 278 -8.64 -0.64 7.72
CA ALA A 278 -7.77 0.53 7.91
C ALA A 278 -7.97 1.18 9.28
N ALA A 279 -9.21 1.28 9.76
CA ALA A 279 -9.48 1.76 11.11
C ALA A 279 -8.90 0.82 12.17
N LEU A 280 -9.10 -0.50 12.05
CA LEU A 280 -8.52 -1.48 12.97
C LEU A 280 -7.00 -1.44 13.01
N SER A 281 -6.33 -1.21 11.87
CA SER A 281 -4.87 -1.15 11.82
C SER A 281 -4.28 -0.02 12.67
N THR A 282 -5.05 1.00 12.96
CA THR A 282 -4.60 2.14 13.79
C THR A 282 -4.64 1.88 15.31
N LEU A 283 -5.12 0.71 15.74
CA LEU A 283 -5.25 0.35 17.16
C LEU A 283 -3.94 -0.20 17.76
N ALA A 284 -2.90 -0.37 16.96
CA ALA A 284 -1.59 -0.85 17.41
C ALA A 284 -0.47 0.01 16.81
N VAL A 285 0.68 0.03 17.49
CA VAL A 285 1.87 0.74 17.00
C VAL A 285 2.55 -0.05 15.88
N GLY A 286 2.91 0.62 14.80
CA GLY A 286 3.66 0.07 13.67
C GLY A 286 2.79 -0.49 12.54
N ALA A 287 3.26 -0.29 11.30
CA ALA A 287 2.49 -0.55 10.10
C ALA A 287 2.00 -2.00 9.99
N GLN A 288 2.92 -2.99 10.01
CA GLN A 288 2.55 -4.40 9.82
C GLN A 288 1.99 -5.05 11.08
N ALA A 289 2.41 -4.57 12.27
CA ALA A 289 1.92 -5.11 13.53
C ALA A 289 0.42 -4.85 13.71
N GLY A 290 -0.07 -3.68 13.25
CA GLY A 290 -1.48 -3.30 13.33
C GLY A 290 -2.39 -3.94 12.27
N MET A 291 -1.86 -4.62 11.24
CA MET A 291 -2.69 -5.19 10.16
C MET A 291 -3.67 -6.24 10.71
N PRO A 292 -4.99 -6.04 10.55
CA PRO A 292 -6.01 -6.95 11.08
C PRO A 292 -6.13 -8.22 10.24
N THR A 293 -6.63 -9.27 10.86
CA THR A 293 -7.02 -10.52 10.20
C THR A 293 -8.38 -10.39 9.51
N LEU A 294 -8.69 -11.30 8.59
CA LEU A 294 -10.00 -11.39 7.93
C LEU A 294 -11.14 -11.50 8.94
N GLU A 295 -10.95 -12.24 10.03
CA GLU A 295 -11.97 -12.45 11.08
C GLU A 295 -12.25 -11.17 11.85
N GLU A 296 -11.21 -10.42 12.22
CA GLU A 296 -11.34 -9.13 12.90
C GLU A 296 -12.06 -8.10 12.02
N ILE A 297 -11.72 -8.03 10.72
CA ILE A 297 -12.39 -7.15 9.78
C ILE A 297 -13.86 -7.53 9.64
N ALA A 298 -14.17 -8.82 9.50
CA ALA A 298 -15.55 -9.31 9.40
C ALA A 298 -16.39 -8.96 10.64
N ALA A 299 -15.80 -9.10 11.83
CA ALA A 299 -16.45 -8.72 13.08
C ALA A 299 -16.73 -7.22 13.14
N GLN A 300 -15.80 -6.38 12.69
CA GLN A 300 -15.97 -4.93 12.66
C GLN A 300 -17.08 -4.51 11.68
N VAL A 301 -17.11 -5.08 10.47
CA VAL A 301 -18.14 -4.79 9.45
C VAL A 301 -19.54 -5.24 9.93
N ALA A 302 -19.61 -6.35 10.65
CA ALA A 302 -20.89 -6.89 11.15
C ALA A 302 -21.41 -6.19 12.42
N SER A 303 -20.60 -5.35 13.09
CA SER A 303 -20.99 -4.72 14.37
C SER A 303 -22.03 -3.62 14.17
N PRO A 304 -23.26 -3.77 14.72
CA PRO A 304 -24.30 -2.75 14.66
C PRO A 304 -23.96 -1.60 15.63
N GLY A 305 -23.19 -0.67 15.24
CA GLY A 305 -22.73 0.44 16.09
C GLY A 305 -21.35 0.97 15.73
N ALA A 306 -20.67 0.36 14.80
CA ALA A 306 -19.59 1.00 14.05
C ALA A 306 -20.23 2.21 13.34
N SER A 307 -20.34 3.31 14.07
CA SER A 307 -21.12 4.49 13.72
C SER A 307 -20.74 4.99 12.32
N ARG A 308 -21.66 4.76 11.41
CA ARG A 308 -21.69 5.43 10.11
C ARG A 308 -22.12 6.88 10.31
#